data_464595dc410d86f26d102414b103179d
#
_entry.id   464595dc410d86f26d102414b103179d
#
_cell.length_a   1.000
_cell.length_b   1.000
_cell.length_c   1.000
_cell.angle_alpha   90.00
_cell.angle_beta   90.00
_cell.angle_gamma   90.00
#
_symmetry.space_group_name_H-M   'P 1'
#
loop_
_entity.id
_entity.type
_entity.pdbx_description
1 polymer ?
#
loop_
_entity_poly.entity_id
_entity_poly.type
_entity_poly.pdbx_seq_one_letter_code
_entity_poly.pdbx_strand_id
1 'polypeptide(L)'
;MLQQIEPYPGRMYLEANVGPMIKRGMKNACWELEYLVKERGAKLCKVYQPEDEGPINDRRLWPFYEKACELGVPLTVHTGMSYVCPQPSSRCAVGQLDDVMLDFPELKVIAYHAGWPQSEELIGLCGKHKNLYMSISGIIGWFQRAPYRGYHTIGTALQWMPSEKIVMGFDLPFDDLGRIIDYIRDFDMPAELQEKWGYPQLT
;
A
#
# COMPACT_ATOMS: atom_id res chain seq x y z
N MET A 1 13.92 8.00 -14.11
CA MET A 1 13.28 8.27 -12.80
C MET A 1 14.12 9.21 -11.94
N LEU A 2 15.41 8.96 -11.63
CA LEU A 2 16.21 9.90 -10.81
C LEU A 2 16.27 11.31 -11.40
N GLN A 3 16.50 11.47 -12.70
CA GLN A 3 16.48 12.77 -13.38
C GLN A 3 15.15 13.53 -13.26
N GLN A 4 14.05 12.83 -12.99
CA GLN A 4 12.72 13.45 -12.83
C GLN A 4 12.50 13.98 -11.41
N ILE A 5 13.15 13.41 -10.39
CA ILE A 5 13.03 13.84 -9.00
C ILE A 5 14.08 14.88 -8.58
N GLU A 6 15.25 14.90 -9.24
CA GLU A 6 16.33 15.86 -8.96
C GLU A 6 15.87 17.33 -8.91
N PRO A 7 14.96 17.82 -9.79
CA PRO A 7 14.49 19.21 -9.74
C PRO A 7 13.63 19.54 -8.52
N TYR A 8 13.19 18.53 -7.74
CA TYR A 8 12.24 18.70 -6.65
C TYR A 8 12.76 18.14 -5.30
N PRO A 9 13.90 18.64 -4.79
CA PRO A 9 14.50 18.14 -3.55
C PRO A 9 13.57 18.37 -2.37
N GLY A 10 13.41 17.34 -1.54
CA GLY A 10 12.51 17.39 -0.38
C GLY A 10 11.01 17.29 -0.69
N ARG A 11 10.63 17.21 -1.97
CA ARG A 11 9.23 17.07 -2.41
C ARG A 11 8.96 15.75 -3.13
N MET A 12 9.94 15.22 -3.83
CA MET A 12 9.86 13.94 -4.53
C MET A 12 10.94 12.98 -4.03
N TYR A 13 10.57 11.73 -3.84
CA TYR A 13 11.46 10.68 -3.36
C TYR A 13 11.39 9.45 -4.26
N LEU A 14 12.48 8.70 -4.30
CA LEU A 14 12.56 7.44 -5.04
C LEU A 14 11.87 6.33 -4.25
N GLU A 15 10.91 5.65 -4.88
CA GLU A 15 10.47 4.32 -4.50
C GLU A 15 11.25 3.30 -5.32
N ALA A 16 11.95 2.39 -4.64
CA ALA A 16 12.66 1.29 -5.29
C ALA A 16 11.69 0.22 -5.78
N ASN A 17 12.08 -0.54 -6.80
CA ASN A 17 11.43 -1.78 -7.19
C ASN A 17 12.51 -2.80 -7.54
N VAL A 18 12.64 -3.83 -6.72
CA VAL A 18 13.64 -4.90 -6.87
C VAL A 18 13.02 -6.24 -7.32
N GLY A 19 11.71 -6.25 -7.54
CA GLY A 19 10.99 -7.45 -8.00
C GLY A 19 11.34 -7.87 -9.43
N PRO A 20 11.00 -9.10 -9.82
CA PRO A 20 10.54 -10.22 -8.97
C PRO A 20 11.69 -10.83 -8.14
N MET A 21 11.53 -10.90 -6.84
CA MET A 21 12.62 -11.20 -5.89
C MET A 21 12.98 -12.67 -5.83
N ILE A 22 11.99 -13.56 -5.71
CA ILE A 22 12.19 -15.01 -5.65
C ILE A 22 12.78 -15.49 -6.97
N LYS A 23 12.22 -15.04 -8.08
CA LYS A 23 12.61 -15.43 -9.43
C LYS A 23 14.03 -15.00 -9.81
N ARG A 24 14.45 -13.81 -9.37
CA ARG A 24 15.79 -13.26 -9.61
C ARG A 24 16.84 -13.72 -8.61
N GLY A 25 16.40 -14.31 -7.49
CA GLY A 25 17.23 -14.75 -6.39
C GLY A 25 17.35 -13.72 -5.27
N MET A 26 17.08 -14.16 -4.06
CA MET A 26 16.96 -13.33 -2.87
C MET A 26 18.25 -12.55 -2.55
N LYS A 27 19.43 -13.15 -2.75
CA LYS A 27 20.71 -12.46 -2.54
C LYS A 27 20.83 -11.22 -3.40
N ASN A 28 20.42 -11.31 -4.68
CA ASN A 28 20.45 -10.17 -5.60
C ASN A 28 19.42 -9.11 -5.19
N ALA A 29 18.21 -9.51 -4.79
CA ALA A 29 17.18 -8.60 -4.34
C ALA A 29 17.60 -7.81 -3.08
N CYS A 30 18.19 -8.46 -2.09
CA CYS A 30 18.69 -7.81 -0.88
C CYS A 30 19.84 -6.84 -1.18
N TRP A 31 20.79 -7.25 -2.04
CA TRP A 31 21.88 -6.37 -2.46
C TRP A 31 21.37 -5.12 -3.20
N GLU A 32 20.45 -5.33 -4.14
CA GLU A 32 19.87 -4.23 -4.92
C GLU A 32 19.07 -3.26 -4.04
N LEU A 33 18.29 -3.77 -3.07
CA LEU A 33 17.61 -2.94 -2.09
C LEU A 33 18.60 -2.07 -1.31
N GLU A 34 19.66 -2.68 -0.78
CA GLU A 34 20.68 -1.95 -0.03
C GLU A 34 21.35 -0.86 -0.89
N TYR A 35 21.73 -1.18 -2.13
CA TYR A 35 22.28 -0.22 -3.07
C TYR A 35 21.32 0.94 -3.37
N LEU A 36 20.05 0.64 -3.65
CA LEU A 36 19.06 1.68 -3.96
C LEU A 36 18.78 2.59 -2.76
N VAL A 37 18.79 2.04 -1.55
CA VAL A 37 18.60 2.83 -0.32
C VAL A 37 19.83 3.67 0.00
N LYS A 38 21.03 3.06 0.07
CA LYS A 38 22.24 3.73 0.52
C LYS A 38 22.85 4.66 -0.53
N GLU A 39 22.89 4.19 -1.79
CA GLU A 39 23.60 4.91 -2.86
C GLU A 39 22.66 5.78 -3.73
N ARG A 40 21.38 5.44 -3.81
CA ARG A 40 20.41 6.15 -4.66
C ARG A 40 19.34 6.88 -3.86
N GLY A 41 19.35 6.78 -2.54
CA GLY A 41 18.48 7.53 -1.64
C GLY A 41 17.01 7.10 -1.68
N ALA A 42 16.71 5.86 -2.07
CA ALA A 42 15.35 5.33 -2.05
C ALA A 42 14.75 5.39 -0.63
N LYS A 43 13.51 5.85 -0.52
CA LYS A 43 12.81 6.01 0.76
C LYS A 43 11.73 4.96 0.99
N LEU A 44 11.32 4.25 -0.06
CA LEU A 44 10.31 3.20 -0.06
C LEU A 44 10.79 2.09 -1.00
N CYS A 45 10.27 0.88 -0.83
CA CYS A 45 10.48 -0.20 -1.79
C CYS A 45 9.17 -0.94 -2.09
N LYS A 46 8.85 -1.06 -3.37
CA LYS A 46 7.68 -1.79 -3.87
C LYS A 46 7.89 -3.30 -3.83
N VAL A 47 6.89 -4.00 -3.31
CA VAL A 47 6.73 -5.46 -3.40
C VAL A 47 5.51 -5.75 -4.27
N TYR A 48 5.73 -6.43 -5.40
CA TYR A 48 4.69 -6.72 -6.39
C TYR A 48 4.63 -8.21 -6.72
N GLN A 49 3.90 -8.95 -5.90
CA GLN A 49 3.80 -10.42 -5.97
C GLN A 49 3.14 -10.98 -7.24
N PRO A 50 2.28 -10.24 -7.99
CA PRO A 50 1.82 -10.74 -9.29
C PRO A 50 2.93 -11.08 -10.28
N GLU A 51 4.10 -10.46 -10.17
CA GLU A 51 5.26 -10.74 -11.04
C GLU A 51 6.20 -11.81 -10.46
N ASP A 52 6.05 -12.19 -9.19
CA ASP A 52 6.91 -13.15 -8.51
C ASP A 52 6.29 -14.56 -8.45
N GLU A 53 7.02 -15.53 -7.91
CA GLU A 53 6.62 -16.95 -7.89
C GLU A 53 5.84 -17.35 -6.63
N GLY A 54 5.78 -16.51 -5.61
CA GLY A 54 5.16 -16.81 -4.33
C GLY A 54 4.24 -15.73 -3.80
N PRO A 55 3.42 -16.05 -2.78
CA PRO A 55 2.60 -15.10 -2.06
C PRO A 55 3.43 -14.15 -1.18
N ILE A 56 2.78 -13.12 -0.61
CA ILE A 56 3.43 -12.12 0.26
C ILE A 56 4.11 -12.79 1.47
N ASN A 57 3.50 -13.84 2.03
CA ASN A 57 4.02 -14.61 3.15
C ASN A 57 4.86 -15.82 2.76
N ASP A 58 5.40 -15.87 1.55
CA ASP A 58 6.36 -16.92 1.17
C ASP A 58 7.64 -16.78 1.98
N ARG A 59 8.00 -17.81 2.74
CA ARG A 59 9.18 -17.81 3.62
C ARG A 59 10.50 -17.50 2.92
N ARG A 60 10.59 -17.69 1.60
CA ARG A 60 11.75 -17.29 0.81
C ARG A 60 11.97 -15.77 0.80
N LEU A 61 10.93 -14.97 1.09
CA LEU A 61 11.00 -13.50 1.18
C LEU A 61 11.52 -12.99 2.54
N TRP A 62 11.60 -13.84 3.57
CA TRP A 62 12.01 -13.42 4.93
C TRP A 62 13.35 -12.68 4.97
N PRO A 63 14.42 -13.13 4.27
CA PRO A 63 15.66 -12.36 4.23
C PRO A 63 15.53 -10.96 3.63
N PHE A 64 14.56 -10.76 2.73
CA PHE A 64 14.27 -9.43 2.18
C PHE A 64 13.57 -8.53 3.20
N TYR A 65 12.62 -9.07 3.97
CA TYR A 65 11.94 -8.35 5.04
C TYR A 65 12.91 -7.99 6.18
N GLU A 66 13.80 -8.92 6.55
CA GLU A 66 14.90 -8.64 7.50
C GLU A 66 15.78 -7.50 6.99
N LYS A 67 16.18 -7.51 5.72
CA LYS A 67 16.99 -6.46 5.10
C LYS A 67 16.26 -5.11 5.08
N ALA A 68 14.97 -5.10 4.82
CA ALA A 68 14.17 -3.88 4.87
C ALA A 68 14.09 -3.29 6.30
N CYS A 69 13.94 -4.15 7.32
CA CYS A 69 14.02 -3.74 8.73
C CYS A 69 15.40 -3.18 9.08
N GLU A 70 16.49 -3.87 8.70
CA GLU A 70 17.88 -3.42 8.92
C GLU A 70 18.13 -2.03 8.33
N LEU A 71 17.65 -1.78 7.13
CA LEU A 71 17.78 -0.51 6.43
C LEU A 71 16.79 0.56 6.91
N GLY A 72 15.80 0.20 7.70
CA GLY A 72 14.71 1.08 8.14
C GLY A 72 13.84 1.58 6.99
N VAL A 73 13.78 0.87 5.86
CA VAL A 73 13.02 1.27 4.68
C VAL A 73 11.63 0.65 4.68
N PRO A 74 10.55 1.45 4.61
CA PRO A 74 9.20 0.93 4.51
C PRO A 74 8.97 0.20 3.18
N LEU A 75 8.14 -0.84 3.22
CA LEU A 75 7.69 -1.55 2.03
C LEU A 75 6.29 -1.10 1.61
N THR A 76 6.09 -0.90 0.33
CA THR A 76 4.77 -0.75 -0.27
C THR A 76 4.40 -2.05 -0.93
N VAL A 77 3.28 -2.63 -0.57
CA VAL A 77 2.88 -3.97 -1.00
C VAL A 77 1.59 -3.90 -1.81
N HIS A 78 1.62 -4.44 -3.02
CA HIS A 78 0.39 -4.61 -3.80
C HIS A 78 -0.51 -5.63 -3.11
N THR A 79 -1.74 -5.25 -2.81
CA THR A 79 -2.72 -6.12 -2.14
C THR A 79 -4.05 -6.15 -2.90
N GLY A 80 -4.78 -7.24 -2.71
CA GLY A 80 -6.07 -7.44 -3.36
C GLY A 80 -5.95 -7.88 -4.82
N MET A 81 -6.77 -7.32 -5.69
CA MET A 81 -6.87 -7.74 -7.09
C MET A 81 -5.85 -7.02 -7.96
N SER A 82 -5.07 -7.78 -8.76
CA SER A 82 -4.25 -7.23 -9.83
C SER A 82 -4.92 -7.47 -11.19
N TYR A 83 -5.07 -6.39 -11.98
CA TYR A 83 -5.65 -6.44 -13.32
C TYR A 83 -4.59 -6.42 -14.43
N VAL A 84 -3.35 -6.16 -14.09
CA VAL A 84 -2.25 -5.98 -15.04
C VAL A 84 -1.58 -7.31 -15.37
N CYS A 85 -1.48 -8.19 -14.40
CA CYS A 85 -0.77 -9.46 -14.53
C CYS A 85 -1.74 -10.64 -14.34
N PRO A 86 -1.80 -11.60 -15.26
CA PRO A 86 -2.72 -12.74 -15.18
C PRO A 86 -2.23 -13.80 -14.18
N GLN A 87 -2.21 -13.44 -12.90
CA GLN A 87 -1.77 -14.29 -11.80
C GLN A 87 -2.90 -14.55 -10.80
N PRO A 88 -2.84 -15.64 -10.04
CA PRO A 88 -3.82 -15.88 -8.99
C PRO A 88 -3.87 -14.73 -7.98
N SER A 89 -5.05 -14.19 -7.71
CA SER A 89 -5.26 -13.11 -6.72
C SER A 89 -4.83 -13.53 -5.31
N SER A 90 -4.79 -14.84 -5.04
CA SER A 90 -4.26 -15.39 -3.79
C SER A 90 -2.81 -14.99 -3.50
N ARG A 91 -2.02 -14.60 -4.50
CA ARG A 91 -0.66 -14.10 -4.26
C ARG A 91 -0.61 -12.76 -3.54
N CYS A 92 -1.69 -11.97 -3.64
CA CYS A 92 -1.83 -10.66 -3.04
C CYS A 92 -2.94 -10.61 -1.98
N ALA A 93 -3.33 -11.78 -1.43
CA ALA A 93 -4.37 -11.85 -0.42
C ALA A 93 -3.95 -11.09 0.85
N VAL A 94 -4.85 -10.26 1.35
CA VAL A 94 -4.60 -9.37 2.48
C VAL A 94 -4.21 -10.12 3.75
N GLY A 95 -4.87 -11.23 4.05
CA GLY A 95 -4.60 -12.04 5.25
C GLY A 95 -3.17 -12.52 5.39
N GLN A 96 -2.42 -12.63 4.27
CA GLN A 96 -0.99 -13.00 4.29
C GLN A 96 -0.10 -11.96 4.96
N LEU A 97 -0.56 -10.69 5.04
CA LEU A 97 0.17 -9.65 5.77
C LEU A 97 0.21 -9.91 7.26
N ASP A 98 -0.77 -10.65 7.81
CA ASP A 98 -0.77 -10.99 9.24
C ASP A 98 0.47 -11.78 9.63
N ASP A 99 0.83 -12.80 8.85
CA ASP A 99 2.04 -13.60 9.07
C ASP A 99 3.32 -12.75 9.02
N VAL A 100 3.41 -11.86 8.02
CA VAL A 100 4.57 -10.99 7.84
C VAL A 100 4.70 -10.02 9.02
N MET A 101 3.59 -9.38 9.42
CA MET A 101 3.61 -8.40 10.52
C MET A 101 3.82 -9.02 11.89
N LEU A 102 3.47 -10.30 12.08
CA LEU A 102 3.76 -11.04 13.31
C LEU A 102 5.26 -11.38 13.42
N ASP A 103 5.87 -11.81 12.32
CA ASP A 103 7.29 -12.17 12.29
C ASP A 103 8.21 -10.93 12.23
N PHE A 104 7.73 -9.81 11.66
CA PHE A 104 8.47 -8.54 11.52
C PHE A 104 7.68 -7.35 12.09
N PRO A 105 7.46 -7.27 13.40
CA PRO A 105 6.64 -6.22 14.01
C PRO A 105 7.21 -4.79 13.82
N GLU A 106 8.51 -4.66 13.57
CA GLU A 106 9.16 -3.36 13.30
C GLU A 106 9.11 -2.94 11.83
N LEU A 107 8.77 -3.86 10.92
CA LEU A 107 8.64 -3.57 9.49
C LEU A 107 7.46 -2.61 9.26
N LYS A 108 7.71 -1.51 8.58
CA LYS A 108 6.63 -0.62 8.13
C LYS A 108 6.13 -1.08 6.77
N VAL A 109 4.84 -1.37 6.68
CA VAL A 109 4.20 -1.82 5.44
C VAL A 109 3.04 -0.90 5.09
N ILE A 110 2.99 -0.46 3.84
CA ILE A 110 1.87 0.27 3.24
C ILE A 110 1.19 -0.67 2.25
N ALA A 111 0.02 -1.18 2.59
CA ALA A 111 -0.79 -2.04 1.73
C ALA A 111 -1.56 -1.20 0.72
N TYR A 112 -1.30 -1.40 -0.58
CA TYR A 112 -1.89 -0.62 -1.66
C TYR A 112 -3.31 -1.07 -2.00
N HIS A 113 -4.07 -0.17 -2.61
CA HIS A 113 -5.42 -0.37 -3.17
C HIS A 113 -6.47 -0.76 -2.11
N ALA A 114 -6.26 -0.33 -0.85
CA ALA A 114 -7.11 -0.69 0.30
C ALA A 114 -7.43 -2.19 0.37
N GLY A 115 -6.55 -3.06 -0.17
CA GLY A 115 -6.75 -4.51 -0.19
C GLY A 115 -7.94 -4.99 -1.02
N TRP A 116 -8.49 -4.16 -1.92
CA TRP A 116 -9.72 -4.51 -2.65
C TRP A 116 -9.65 -5.88 -3.35
N PRO A 117 -10.65 -6.78 -3.19
CA PRO A 117 -11.96 -6.60 -2.52
C PRO A 117 -11.97 -6.92 -1.00
N GLN A 118 -10.84 -7.20 -0.37
CA GLN A 118 -10.69 -7.60 1.03
C GLN A 118 -10.44 -6.38 1.95
N SER A 119 -11.09 -5.25 1.70
CA SER A 119 -10.81 -3.98 2.38
C SER A 119 -11.08 -4.02 3.89
N GLU A 120 -12.15 -4.66 4.32
CA GLU A 120 -12.48 -4.79 5.75
C GLU A 120 -11.45 -5.65 6.50
N GLU A 121 -10.95 -6.71 5.86
CA GLU A 121 -9.86 -7.52 6.42
C GLU A 121 -8.59 -6.68 6.60
N LEU A 122 -8.21 -5.88 5.59
CA LEU A 122 -7.06 -4.97 5.70
C LEU A 122 -7.25 -3.93 6.81
N ILE A 123 -8.43 -3.34 6.93
CA ILE A 123 -8.75 -2.38 7.99
C ILE A 123 -8.55 -3.03 9.37
N GLY A 124 -9.07 -4.24 9.54
CA GLY A 124 -8.87 -5.01 10.77
C GLY A 124 -7.40 -5.27 11.08
N LEU A 125 -6.61 -5.67 10.08
CA LEU A 125 -5.17 -5.88 10.23
C LEU A 125 -4.42 -4.57 10.53
N CYS A 126 -4.79 -3.45 9.91
CA CYS A 126 -4.23 -2.14 10.23
C CYS A 126 -4.54 -1.72 11.68
N GLY A 127 -5.72 -2.05 12.19
CA GLY A 127 -6.04 -1.86 13.61
C GLY A 127 -5.21 -2.74 14.54
N LYS A 128 -4.93 -3.99 14.12
CA LYS A 128 -4.15 -4.98 14.89
C LYS A 128 -2.64 -4.64 14.94
N HIS A 129 -2.05 -4.26 13.81
CA HIS A 129 -0.62 -4.07 13.65
C HIS A 129 -0.21 -2.60 13.62
N LYS A 130 0.65 -2.18 14.55
CA LYS A 130 1.11 -0.78 14.69
C LYS A 130 1.71 -0.22 13.41
N ASN A 131 2.51 -1.00 12.70
CA ASN A 131 3.31 -0.58 11.54
C ASN A 131 2.70 -0.99 10.19
N LEU A 132 1.42 -1.39 10.15
CA LEU A 132 0.67 -1.64 8.92
C LEU A 132 -0.22 -0.44 8.60
N TYR A 133 -0.12 0.05 7.38
CA TYR A 133 -0.82 1.22 6.85
C TYR A 133 -1.62 0.82 5.61
N MET A 134 -2.72 1.52 5.35
CA MET A 134 -3.57 1.30 4.18
C MET A 134 -3.44 2.47 3.20
N SER A 135 -3.07 2.20 1.95
CA SER A 135 -3.17 3.19 0.88
C SER A 135 -4.48 3.05 0.12
N ILE A 136 -5.15 4.18 -0.09
CA ILE A 136 -6.39 4.25 -0.87
C ILE A 136 -6.13 4.46 -2.38
N SER A 137 -4.91 4.22 -2.84
CA SER A 137 -4.55 4.30 -4.26
C SER A 137 -5.44 3.40 -5.12
N GLY A 138 -5.77 3.88 -6.33
CA GLY A 138 -6.60 3.15 -7.29
C GLY A 138 -8.09 3.07 -6.92
N ILE A 139 -8.45 2.93 -5.65
CA ILE A 139 -9.87 2.90 -5.27
C ILE A 139 -10.54 4.28 -5.30
N ILE A 140 -9.75 5.34 -5.27
CA ILE A 140 -10.28 6.72 -5.37
C ILE A 140 -11.02 6.92 -6.69
N GLY A 141 -10.53 6.38 -7.81
CA GLY A 141 -11.25 6.42 -9.07
C GLY A 141 -12.60 5.69 -9.06
N TRP A 142 -12.81 4.81 -8.09
CA TRP A 142 -14.07 4.09 -7.93
C TRP A 142 -15.15 4.91 -7.21
N PHE A 143 -14.77 5.91 -6.41
CA PHE A 143 -15.75 6.79 -5.77
C PHE A 143 -16.67 7.43 -6.80
N GLN A 144 -16.18 7.73 -8.00
CA GLN A 144 -16.98 8.29 -9.07
C GLN A 144 -17.98 7.27 -9.67
N ARG A 145 -17.65 5.97 -9.64
CA ARG A 145 -18.49 4.90 -10.20
C ARG A 145 -19.40 4.27 -9.16
N ALA A 146 -18.95 4.23 -7.91
CA ALA A 146 -19.64 3.59 -6.80
C ALA A 146 -19.38 4.39 -5.49
N PRO A 147 -19.88 5.62 -5.37
CA PRO A 147 -19.53 6.53 -4.29
C PRO A 147 -19.79 5.95 -2.90
N TYR A 148 -20.93 5.28 -2.71
CA TYR A 148 -21.24 4.63 -1.43
C TYR A 148 -20.22 3.61 -0.99
N ARG A 149 -19.59 2.89 -1.92
CA ARG A 149 -18.55 1.93 -1.60
C ARG A 149 -17.27 2.62 -1.11
N GLY A 150 -16.92 3.73 -1.72
CA GLY A 150 -15.82 4.56 -1.28
C GLY A 150 -16.05 5.14 0.11
N TYR A 151 -17.20 5.77 0.34
CA TYR A 151 -17.60 6.27 1.66
C TYR A 151 -17.58 5.16 2.71
N HIS A 152 -18.11 3.99 2.39
CA HIS A 152 -18.12 2.84 3.30
C HIS A 152 -16.69 2.41 3.67
N THR A 153 -15.80 2.28 2.69
CA THR A 153 -14.40 1.88 2.94
C THR A 153 -13.67 2.89 3.83
N ILE A 154 -13.78 4.19 3.52
CA ILE A 154 -13.13 5.25 4.33
C ILE A 154 -13.80 5.37 5.70
N GLY A 155 -15.13 5.36 5.75
CA GLY A 155 -15.87 5.46 7.01
C GLY A 155 -15.52 4.33 7.97
N THR A 156 -15.49 3.08 7.47
CA THR A 156 -15.08 1.91 8.27
C THR A 156 -13.62 2.04 8.71
N ALA A 157 -12.72 2.47 7.83
CA ALA A 157 -11.32 2.67 8.19
C ALA A 157 -11.15 3.68 9.33
N LEU A 158 -11.86 4.81 9.28
CA LEU A 158 -11.81 5.84 10.32
C LEU A 158 -12.44 5.41 11.65
N GLN A 159 -13.31 4.41 11.65
CA GLN A 159 -13.86 3.85 12.88
C GLN A 159 -12.87 2.89 13.59
N TRP A 160 -12.02 2.20 12.82
CA TRP A 160 -11.20 1.11 13.33
C TRP A 160 -9.71 1.41 13.43
N MET A 161 -9.23 2.48 12.80
CA MET A 161 -7.83 2.87 12.86
C MET A 161 -7.66 4.39 12.83
N PRO A 162 -6.56 4.94 13.37
CA PRO A 162 -6.23 6.36 13.27
C PRO A 162 -6.09 6.81 11.82
N SER A 163 -6.52 8.04 11.52
CA SER A 163 -6.44 8.62 10.17
C SER A 163 -5.02 8.65 9.59
N GLU A 164 -4.00 8.75 10.45
CA GLU A 164 -2.58 8.74 10.10
C GLU A 164 -2.13 7.41 9.48
N LYS A 165 -2.93 6.36 9.60
CA LYS A 165 -2.69 5.07 8.94
C LYS A 165 -3.28 4.98 7.53
N ILE A 166 -4.05 5.99 7.10
CA ILE A 166 -4.61 6.07 5.76
C ILE A 166 -3.66 6.91 4.90
N VAL A 167 -3.06 6.28 3.90
CA VAL A 167 -2.08 6.91 3.00
C VAL A 167 -2.74 7.19 1.65
N MET A 168 -2.60 8.45 1.19
CA MET A 168 -3.03 8.84 -0.13
C MET A 168 -2.17 8.19 -1.21
N GLY A 169 -2.79 7.78 -2.31
CA GLY A 169 -2.11 7.31 -3.51
C GLY A 169 -3.02 7.47 -4.73
N PHE A 170 -2.44 7.60 -5.92
CA PHE A 170 -3.18 7.91 -7.14
C PHE A 170 -3.23 6.76 -8.14
N ASP A 171 -2.23 5.88 -8.12
CA ASP A 171 -2.10 4.76 -9.07
C ASP A 171 -2.08 5.23 -10.53
N LEU A 172 -1.31 6.29 -10.80
CA LEU A 172 -1.14 6.80 -12.16
C LEU A 172 -0.49 5.75 -13.09
N PRO A 173 -0.83 5.73 -14.40
CA PRO A 173 -1.55 6.77 -15.16
C PRO A 173 -3.05 6.52 -15.35
N PHE A 174 -3.68 5.75 -14.52
CA PHE A 174 -5.05 5.26 -14.73
C PHE A 174 -6.16 6.28 -14.46
N ASP A 175 -5.83 7.45 -13.87
CA ASP A 175 -6.82 8.48 -13.59
C ASP A 175 -6.27 9.91 -13.73
N ASP A 176 -7.15 10.92 -13.74
CA ASP A 176 -6.80 12.33 -13.76
C ASP A 176 -6.43 12.81 -12.35
N LEU A 177 -5.16 13.16 -12.17
CA LEU A 177 -4.62 13.62 -10.89
C LEU A 177 -5.36 14.84 -10.32
N GLY A 178 -5.69 15.82 -11.18
CA GLY A 178 -6.39 17.03 -10.77
C GLY A 178 -7.75 16.71 -10.17
N ARG A 179 -8.53 15.89 -10.87
CA ARG A 179 -9.86 15.44 -10.40
C ARG A 179 -9.78 14.68 -9.08
N ILE A 180 -8.78 13.82 -8.91
CA ILE A 180 -8.61 13.06 -7.66
C ILE A 180 -8.30 13.99 -6.50
N ILE A 181 -7.40 14.96 -6.71
CA ILE A 181 -7.05 15.96 -5.68
C ILE A 181 -8.28 16.78 -5.30
N ASP A 182 -9.04 17.28 -6.27
CA ASP A 182 -10.26 18.04 -6.02
C ASP A 182 -11.29 17.20 -5.26
N TYR A 183 -11.50 15.96 -5.68
CA TYR A 183 -12.41 15.04 -5.02
C TYR A 183 -12.05 14.82 -3.54
N ILE A 184 -10.76 14.64 -3.24
CA ILE A 184 -10.33 14.40 -1.86
C ILE A 184 -10.39 15.65 -1.02
N ARG A 185 -10.00 16.81 -1.57
CA ARG A 185 -10.10 18.09 -0.87
C ARG A 185 -11.54 18.41 -0.49
N ASP A 186 -12.48 18.09 -1.38
CA ASP A 186 -13.89 18.38 -1.23
C ASP A 186 -14.68 17.18 -0.67
N PHE A 187 -13.96 16.13 -0.21
CA PHE A 187 -14.59 14.93 0.34
C PHE A 187 -15.31 15.25 1.65
N ASP A 188 -16.59 14.94 1.66
CA ASP A 188 -17.46 15.08 2.83
C ASP A 188 -18.26 13.77 3.02
N MET A 189 -18.33 13.27 4.26
CA MET A 189 -19.09 12.07 4.56
C MET A 189 -20.59 12.41 4.57
N PRO A 190 -21.40 11.78 3.69
CA PRO A 190 -22.84 12.07 3.64
C PRO A 190 -23.52 11.87 5.01
N ALA A 191 -24.34 12.85 5.43
CA ALA A 191 -25.01 12.83 6.72
C ALA A 191 -25.85 11.56 6.95
N GLU A 192 -26.49 11.04 5.91
CA GLU A 192 -27.25 9.78 5.97
C GLU A 192 -26.37 8.58 6.33
N LEU A 193 -25.12 8.56 5.89
CA LEU A 193 -24.17 7.48 6.21
C LEU A 193 -23.58 7.64 7.61
N GLN A 194 -23.38 8.89 8.05
CA GLN A 194 -22.99 9.17 9.43
C GLN A 194 -24.07 8.70 10.40
N GLU A 195 -25.34 9.04 10.13
CA GLU A 195 -26.47 8.62 10.97
C GLU A 195 -26.65 7.10 10.98
N LYS A 196 -26.61 6.48 9.80
CA LYS A 196 -26.88 5.04 9.64
C LYS A 196 -25.77 4.16 10.16
N TRP A 197 -24.50 4.55 9.94
CA TRP A 197 -23.33 3.69 10.19
C TRP A 197 -22.40 4.24 11.28
N GLY A 198 -22.66 5.46 11.79
CA GLY A 198 -21.80 6.10 12.78
C GLY A 198 -20.43 6.51 12.23
N TYR A 199 -20.33 6.77 10.91
CA TYR A 199 -19.06 7.19 10.33
C TYR A 199 -18.67 8.58 10.83
N PRO A 200 -17.38 8.80 11.16
CA PRO A 200 -16.93 10.12 11.58
C PRO A 200 -16.94 11.11 10.42
N GLN A 201 -17.14 12.39 10.75
CA GLN A 201 -16.90 13.49 9.84
C GLN A 201 -15.39 13.65 9.63
N LEU A 202 -14.97 13.93 8.40
CA LEU A 202 -13.61 14.37 8.12
C LEU A 202 -13.52 15.87 8.47
N THR A 203 -12.67 16.21 9.41
CA THR A 203 -12.41 17.60 9.85
C THR A 203 -11.05 18.07 9.34
#